data_44d783f0fb62aa268492704ba4402afa
#
_entry.id   44d783f0fb62aa268492704ba4402afa
#
_cell.length_a   1.000
_cell.length_b   1.000
_cell.length_c   1.000
_cell.angle_alpha   90.00
_cell.angle_beta   90.00
_cell.angle_gamma   90.00
#
_symmetry.space_group_name_H-M   'P 1'
#
loop_
_entity.id
_entity.type
_entity.pdbx_description
1 polymer ?
#
loop_
_entity_poly.entity_id
_entity_poly.type
_entity_poly.pdbx_seq_one_letter_code
_entity_poly.pdbx_strand_id
1 'polypeptide(L)'
;NIAESSLTALKKNLNNAYHQDAELRGFHPVNDLKGIDEIQEKLWGPLLHSFPDLERRDNLIIGGNFQNKIFVSTIGHLTGTFTNPWFDVPSSNKTIHLRICEVHQLKENKIIQSHVLIDMMDFVRQAGFWPINSSLGIEEMWPGPIIGNGTSFENLDDKLSASSLEQGLTMQRSLNIKPETEPGATDQMIREKLINHPQKDYWHPKMMWYGPCGIGTGRGLAGFVDHHQLPFRKTFKDRDYWTIGHYVEIGDGKYSATSGWHSIVTKHGSKEWLGYNPTGNS
;
A
#
# COMPACT_ATOMS: atom_id res chain seq x y z
N ASN A 1 -19.92 7.19 5.79
CA ASN A 1 -18.63 6.52 5.98
C ASN A 1 -18.88 5.07 6.43
N ILE A 2 -18.27 4.08 5.71
CA ILE A 2 -18.47 2.65 6.03
C ILE A 2 -17.80 2.30 7.36
N ALA A 3 -16.59 2.81 7.60
CA ALA A 3 -15.85 2.55 8.83
C ALA A 3 -16.54 3.02 10.12
N GLU A 4 -17.41 4.00 10.01
CA GLU A 4 -18.18 4.55 11.15
C GLU A 4 -19.62 4.02 11.18
N SER A 5 -19.90 2.97 10.42
CA SER A 5 -21.23 2.37 10.38
C SER A 5 -21.50 1.55 11.65
N SER A 6 -22.72 1.65 12.20
CA SER A 6 -23.18 0.58 13.07
C SER A 6 -23.35 -0.72 12.26
N LEU A 7 -23.23 -1.88 12.90
CA LEU A 7 -23.45 -3.18 12.24
C LEU A 7 -24.84 -3.27 11.57
N THR A 8 -25.85 -2.63 12.15
CA THR A 8 -27.21 -2.58 11.60
C THR A 8 -27.33 -1.69 10.36
N ALA A 9 -26.51 -0.63 10.23
CA ALA A 9 -26.49 0.28 9.09
C ALA A 9 -25.51 -0.17 7.98
N LEU A 10 -24.61 -1.10 8.26
CA LEU A 10 -23.50 -1.50 7.39
C LEU A 10 -23.97 -1.90 5.99
N LYS A 11 -24.96 -2.79 5.89
CA LYS A 11 -25.49 -3.26 4.61
C LYS A 11 -26.03 -2.10 3.74
N LYS A 12 -26.74 -1.16 4.34
CA LYS A 12 -27.25 0.02 3.63
C LYS A 12 -26.11 0.89 3.12
N ASN A 13 -25.08 1.12 3.95
CA ASN A 13 -23.95 1.97 3.60
C ASN A 13 -23.07 1.31 2.52
N LEU A 14 -22.90 0.00 2.57
CA LEU A 14 -22.24 -0.76 1.49
C LEU A 14 -23.01 -0.65 0.16
N ASN A 15 -24.33 -0.83 0.17
CA ASN A 15 -25.16 -0.67 -1.02
C ASN A 15 -25.11 0.74 -1.62
N ASN A 16 -24.88 1.77 -0.80
CA ASN A 16 -24.72 3.15 -1.29
C ASN A 16 -23.35 3.36 -1.96
N ALA A 17 -22.29 2.74 -1.44
CA ALA A 17 -20.92 2.96 -1.88
C ALA A 17 -20.47 1.99 -2.99
N TYR A 18 -20.90 0.75 -2.94
CA TYR A 18 -20.47 -0.31 -3.85
C TYR A 18 -21.55 -0.69 -4.86
N HIS A 19 -21.11 -1.10 -6.04
CA HIS A 19 -21.95 -1.85 -6.98
C HIS A 19 -22.29 -3.23 -6.40
N GLN A 20 -23.44 -3.81 -6.76
CA GLN A 20 -23.87 -5.11 -6.22
C GLN A 20 -22.83 -6.22 -6.48
N ASP A 21 -22.24 -6.23 -7.66
CA ASP A 21 -21.26 -7.21 -8.11
C ASP A 21 -19.81 -6.71 -7.94
N ALA A 22 -19.56 -5.82 -6.98
CA ALA A 22 -18.22 -5.27 -6.76
C ALA A 22 -17.21 -6.37 -6.42
N GLU A 23 -16.01 -6.24 -6.96
CA GLU A 23 -14.87 -7.11 -6.62
C GLU A 23 -13.94 -6.39 -5.64
N LEU A 24 -13.48 -7.09 -4.62
CA LEU A 24 -12.47 -6.61 -3.70
C LEU A 24 -11.29 -7.57 -3.70
N ARG A 25 -10.10 -7.06 -3.96
CA ARG A 25 -8.83 -7.75 -3.80
C ARG A 25 -8.18 -7.26 -2.52
N GLY A 26 -8.17 -8.12 -1.54
CA GLY A 26 -7.76 -7.79 -0.19
C GLY A 26 -6.39 -8.35 0.19
N PHE A 27 -5.92 -7.89 1.33
CA PHE A 27 -4.77 -8.46 2.02
C PHE A 27 -5.09 -9.86 2.56
N HIS A 28 -4.04 -10.65 2.82
CA HIS A 28 -4.23 -11.92 3.55
C HIS A 28 -4.56 -11.63 5.03
N PRO A 29 -5.56 -12.30 5.66
CA PRO A 29 -6.31 -13.48 5.16
C PRO A 29 -7.67 -13.16 4.50
N VAL A 30 -8.01 -11.89 4.25
CA VAL A 30 -9.27 -11.52 3.59
C VAL A 30 -9.32 -12.05 2.16
N ASN A 31 -8.22 -11.88 1.40
CA ASN A 31 -8.10 -12.29 0.00
C ASN A 31 -9.16 -11.68 -0.92
N ASP A 32 -9.50 -12.37 -2.02
CA ASP A 32 -10.46 -11.86 -3.00
C ASP A 32 -11.89 -12.11 -2.56
N LEU A 33 -12.73 -11.07 -2.65
CA LEU A 33 -14.15 -11.11 -2.31
C LEU A 33 -15.00 -10.66 -3.49
N LYS A 34 -16.19 -11.24 -3.64
CA LYS A 34 -17.15 -10.92 -4.72
C LYS A 34 -18.51 -10.54 -4.15
N GLY A 35 -19.00 -9.38 -4.58
CA GLY A 35 -20.28 -8.86 -4.17
C GLY A 35 -20.30 -8.29 -2.75
N ILE A 36 -21.32 -7.49 -2.50
CA ILE A 36 -21.48 -6.76 -1.23
C ILE A 36 -21.59 -7.71 -0.03
N ASP A 37 -22.21 -8.88 -0.21
CA ASP A 37 -22.44 -9.82 0.89
C ASP A 37 -21.13 -10.40 1.41
N GLU A 38 -20.23 -10.83 0.54
CA GLU A 38 -18.90 -11.29 0.99
C GLU A 38 -18.05 -10.17 1.58
N ILE A 39 -18.12 -8.96 1.00
CA ILE A 39 -17.41 -7.77 1.51
C ILE A 39 -17.91 -7.41 2.92
N GLN A 40 -19.22 -7.53 3.15
CA GLN A 40 -19.80 -7.33 4.47
C GLN A 40 -19.38 -8.42 5.46
N GLU A 41 -19.54 -9.69 5.08
CA GLU A 41 -19.35 -10.83 5.97
C GLU A 41 -17.89 -11.07 6.33
N LYS A 42 -16.98 -10.91 5.36
CA LYS A 42 -15.58 -11.31 5.52
C LYS A 42 -14.62 -10.16 5.82
N LEU A 43 -15.03 -8.89 5.59
CA LEU A 43 -14.19 -7.73 5.87
C LEU A 43 -14.84 -6.78 6.87
N TRP A 44 -15.86 -6.01 6.45
CA TRP A 44 -16.37 -4.90 7.26
C TRP A 44 -17.10 -5.33 8.52
N GLY A 45 -17.89 -6.41 8.48
CA GLY A 45 -18.60 -6.94 9.64
C GLY A 45 -17.65 -7.36 10.77
N PRO A 46 -16.67 -8.26 10.50
CA PRO A 46 -15.66 -8.63 11.48
C PRO A 46 -14.84 -7.45 11.98
N LEU A 47 -14.45 -6.53 11.08
CA LEU A 47 -13.67 -5.35 11.45
C LEU A 47 -14.43 -4.44 12.42
N LEU A 48 -15.69 -4.10 12.13
CA LEU A 48 -16.53 -3.28 13.00
C LEU A 48 -16.92 -3.98 14.31
N HIS A 49 -16.99 -5.31 14.29
CA HIS A 49 -17.16 -6.08 15.52
C HIS A 49 -15.93 -6.00 16.42
N SER A 50 -14.75 -6.05 15.83
CA SER A 50 -13.47 -6.01 16.56
C SER A 50 -13.11 -4.60 17.04
N PHE A 51 -13.56 -3.58 16.32
CA PHE A 51 -13.33 -2.16 16.59
C PHE A 51 -14.66 -1.39 16.56
N PRO A 52 -15.47 -1.46 17.62
CA PRO A 52 -16.83 -0.84 17.62
C PRO A 52 -16.85 0.68 17.48
N ASP A 53 -15.74 1.35 17.82
CA ASP A 53 -15.52 2.80 17.73
C ASP A 53 -14.60 3.18 16.54
N LEU A 54 -14.60 2.37 15.47
CA LEU A 54 -13.70 2.57 14.34
C LEU A 54 -13.93 3.92 13.65
N GLU A 55 -12.85 4.65 13.44
CA GLU A 55 -12.81 5.89 12.66
C GLU A 55 -11.92 5.72 11.44
N ARG A 56 -12.29 6.37 10.34
CA ARG A 56 -11.43 6.49 9.16
C ARG A 56 -10.72 7.85 9.15
N ARG A 57 -9.40 7.81 9.00
CA ARG A 57 -8.53 8.99 8.95
C ARG A 57 -7.65 8.94 7.70
N ASP A 58 -8.13 9.51 6.60
CA ASP A 58 -7.36 9.60 5.36
C ASP A 58 -6.30 10.70 5.49
N ASN A 59 -5.07 10.37 5.13
CA ASN A 59 -3.94 11.30 5.07
C ASN A 59 -3.77 11.88 3.67
N LEU A 60 -4.07 11.08 2.65
CA LEU A 60 -3.95 11.45 1.25
C LEU A 60 -5.07 10.77 0.45
N ILE A 61 -5.77 11.55 -0.37
CA ILE A 61 -6.76 11.08 -1.33
C ILE A 61 -6.34 11.62 -2.70
N ILE A 62 -6.19 10.73 -3.67
CA ILE A 62 -5.79 11.03 -5.05
C ILE A 62 -6.86 10.50 -5.99
N GLY A 63 -7.36 11.35 -6.88
CA GLY A 63 -8.32 10.99 -7.92
C GLY A 63 -7.73 11.15 -9.31
N GLY A 64 -8.21 10.35 -10.26
CA GLY A 64 -7.76 10.51 -11.64
C GLY A 64 -8.35 9.51 -12.62
N ASN A 65 -8.03 9.71 -13.89
CA ASN A 65 -8.44 8.83 -14.99
C ASN A 65 -7.23 7.99 -15.45
N PHE A 66 -7.47 6.71 -15.63
CA PHE A 66 -6.52 5.79 -16.23
C PHE A 66 -7.25 4.84 -17.17
N GLN A 67 -6.83 4.76 -18.47
CA GLN A 67 -7.44 3.91 -19.47
C GLN A 67 -8.98 4.09 -19.58
N ASN A 68 -9.43 5.35 -19.58
CA ASN A 68 -10.85 5.74 -19.64
C ASN A 68 -11.71 5.26 -18.44
N LYS A 69 -11.08 4.98 -17.31
CA LYS A 69 -11.74 4.59 -16.06
C LYS A 69 -11.38 5.59 -14.96
N ILE A 70 -12.30 5.81 -14.05
CA ILE A 70 -12.11 6.71 -12.90
C ILE A 70 -11.57 5.89 -11.74
N PHE A 71 -10.49 6.36 -11.13
CA PHE A 71 -9.89 5.76 -9.95
C PHE A 71 -9.72 6.77 -8.82
N VAL A 72 -9.80 6.26 -7.60
CA VAL A 72 -9.44 6.97 -6.37
C VAL A 72 -8.48 6.10 -5.59
N SER A 73 -7.36 6.67 -5.16
CA SER A 73 -6.40 6.04 -4.27
C SER A 73 -6.36 6.77 -2.94
N THR A 74 -6.30 6.03 -1.84
CA THR A 74 -6.23 6.62 -0.50
C THR A 74 -5.14 5.95 0.33
N ILE A 75 -4.49 6.75 1.18
CA ILE A 75 -3.57 6.29 2.21
C ILE A 75 -3.98 6.95 3.52
N GLY A 76 -4.05 6.16 4.58
CA GLY A 76 -4.46 6.65 5.90
C GLY A 76 -4.48 5.57 6.95
N HIS A 77 -5.36 5.75 7.91
CA HIS A 77 -5.52 4.82 9.02
C HIS A 77 -7.00 4.56 9.30
N LEU A 78 -7.32 3.32 9.67
CA LEU A 78 -8.51 3.01 10.44
C LEU A 78 -8.09 2.96 11.90
N THR A 79 -8.72 3.76 12.75
CA THR A 79 -8.33 3.91 14.15
C THR A 79 -9.47 3.51 15.05
N GLY A 80 -9.24 2.67 16.03
CA GLY A 80 -10.28 2.26 16.98
C GLY A 80 -9.71 1.48 18.16
N THR A 81 -10.58 1.18 19.13
CA THR A 81 -10.25 0.36 20.29
C THR A 81 -10.46 -1.11 19.97
N PHE A 82 -9.40 -1.91 20.03
CA PHE A 82 -9.42 -3.35 19.71
C PHE A 82 -10.04 -4.15 20.86
N THR A 83 -11.36 -4.33 20.84
CA THR A 83 -12.13 -4.91 21.95
C THR A 83 -12.51 -6.38 21.78
N ASN A 84 -12.61 -6.87 20.53
CA ASN A 84 -12.91 -8.27 20.24
C ASN A 84 -11.85 -8.87 19.31
N PRO A 85 -11.57 -10.19 19.39
CA PRO A 85 -10.58 -10.83 18.54
C PRO A 85 -10.82 -10.60 17.04
N TRP A 86 -9.74 -10.46 16.26
CA TRP A 86 -9.77 -10.35 14.81
C TRP A 86 -8.69 -11.24 14.18
N PHE A 87 -9.07 -12.13 13.27
CA PHE A 87 -8.19 -13.14 12.66
C PHE A 87 -7.33 -13.90 13.70
N ASP A 88 -7.98 -14.42 14.73
CA ASP A 88 -7.34 -15.16 15.84
C ASP A 88 -6.35 -14.35 16.68
N VAL A 89 -6.20 -13.06 16.43
CA VAL A 89 -5.43 -12.15 17.30
C VAL A 89 -6.30 -11.76 18.49
N PRO A 90 -5.89 -12.06 19.73
CA PRO A 90 -6.65 -11.68 20.93
C PRO A 90 -6.75 -10.17 21.08
N SER A 91 -7.91 -9.69 21.57
CA SER A 91 -8.12 -8.26 21.83
C SER A 91 -7.17 -7.73 22.91
N SER A 92 -6.67 -6.53 22.68
CA SER A 92 -5.76 -5.85 23.62
C SER A 92 -6.43 -4.77 24.47
N ASN A 93 -7.66 -4.38 24.12
CA ASN A 93 -8.37 -3.22 24.67
C ASN A 93 -7.58 -1.90 24.54
N LYS A 94 -6.68 -1.82 23.55
CA LYS A 94 -5.89 -0.63 23.26
C LYS A 94 -6.36 0.00 21.96
N THR A 95 -6.10 1.30 21.82
CA THR A 95 -6.25 1.98 20.53
C THR A 95 -5.22 1.43 19.56
N ILE A 96 -5.68 1.06 18.36
CA ILE A 96 -4.85 0.60 17.26
C ILE A 96 -5.09 1.49 16.05
N HIS A 97 -4.02 1.78 15.32
CA HIS A 97 -4.02 2.52 14.07
C HIS A 97 -3.69 1.57 12.92
N LEU A 98 -4.70 1.01 12.28
CA LEU A 98 -4.51 0.15 11.11
C LEU A 98 -4.07 1.00 9.91
N ARG A 99 -2.85 0.87 9.46
CA ARG A 99 -2.37 1.54 8.23
C ARG A 99 -3.07 0.94 7.02
N ILE A 100 -3.67 1.81 6.21
CA ILE A 100 -4.41 1.40 5.02
C ILE A 100 -3.87 2.06 3.76
N CYS A 101 -3.91 1.30 2.66
CA CYS A 101 -3.75 1.81 1.31
C CYS A 101 -4.84 1.17 0.45
N GLU A 102 -5.61 1.98 -0.23
CA GLU A 102 -6.73 1.51 -1.05
C GLU A 102 -6.69 2.15 -2.43
N VAL A 103 -7.13 1.39 -3.42
CA VAL A 103 -7.38 1.87 -4.78
C VAL A 103 -8.75 1.37 -5.22
N HIS A 104 -9.61 2.30 -5.59
CA HIS A 104 -10.97 2.01 -5.99
C HIS A 104 -11.21 2.44 -7.44
N GLN A 105 -11.77 1.54 -8.26
CA GLN A 105 -12.33 1.89 -9.56
C GLN A 105 -13.80 2.27 -9.37
N LEU A 106 -14.17 3.44 -9.92
CA LEU A 106 -15.53 3.96 -9.86
C LEU A 106 -16.25 3.80 -11.20
N LYS A 107 -17.53 3.48 -11.15
CA LYS A 107 -18.46 3.53 -12.25
C LYS A 107 -19.82 4.00 -11.72
N GLU A 108 -20.44 4.99 -12.38
CA GLU A 108 -21.76 5.52 -11.98
C GLU A 108 -21.83 5.90 -10.50
N ASN A 109 -20.76 6.55 -10.00
CA ASN A 109 -20.58 6.97 -8.61
C ASN A 109 -20.56 5.81 -7.58
N LYS A 110 -20.31 4.58 -8.02
CA LYS A 110 -20.15 3.42 -7.16
C LYS A 110 -18.82 2.74 -7.39
N ILE A 111 -18.30 2.14 -6.33
CA ILE A 111 -17.11 1.31 -6.38
C ILE A 111 -17.47 -0.02 -7.05
N ILE A 112 -16.79 -0.34 -8.15
CA ILE A 112 -16.95 -1.62 -8.85
C ILE A 112 -15.77 -2.56 -8.61
N GLN A 113 -14.60 -2.01 -8.26
CA GLN A 113 -13.42 -2.80 -7.89
C GLN A 113 -12.62 -2.05 -6.84
N SER A 114 -12.11 -2.79 -5.87
CA SER A 114 -11.24 -2.28 -4.82
C SER A 114 -10.01 -3.14 -4.68
N HIS A 115 -8.85 -2.50 -4.52
CA HIS A 115 -7.64 -3.11 -3.97
C HIS A 115 -7.44 -2.53 -2.59
N VAL A 116 -7.42 -3.37 -1.56
CA VAL A 116 -7.36 -2.95 -0.15
C VAL A 116 -6.19 -3.62 0.52
N LEU A 117 -5.28 -2.83 1.06
CA LEU A 117 -4.18 -3.29 1.88
C LEU A 117 -4.34 -2.73 3.29
N ILE A 118 -4.33 -3.61 4.27
CA ILE A 118 -4.15 -3.28 5.68
C ILE A 118 -2.83 -3.90 6.12
N ASP A 119 -2.00 -3.14 6.81
CA ASP A 119 -0.73 -3.62 7.34
C ASP A 119 -0.96 -4.54 8.55
N MET A 120 -1.22 -5.82 8.26
CA MET A 120 -1.55 -6.83 9.26
C MET A 120 -0.40 -7.10 10.24
N MET A 121 0.86 -6.96 9.78
CA MET A 121 2.00 -7.13 10.67
C MET A 121 2.08 -6.02 11.70
N ASP A 122 1.77 -4.78 11.28
CA ASP A 122 1.69 -3.64 12.19
C ASP A 122 0.52 -3.76 13.18
N PHE A 123 -0.63 -4.27 12.71
CA PHE A 123 -1.77 -4.61 13.58
C PHE A 123 -1.36 -5.59 14.68
N VAL A 124 -0.73 -6.71 14.31
CA VAL A 124 -0.28 -7.74 15.26
C VAL A 124 0.72 -7.16 16.26
N ARG A 125 1.66 -6.32 15.80
CA ARG A 125 2.62 -5.60 16.66
C ARG A 125 1.91 -4.68 17.67
N GLN A 126 0.97 -3.86 17.20
CA GLN A 126 0.22 -2.94 18.07
C GLN A 126 -0.67 -3.69 19.07
N ALA A 127 -1.17 -4.87 18.71
CA ALA A 127 -1.92 -5.74 19.62
C ALA A 127 -1.04 -6.36 20.73
N GLY A 128 0.29 -6.28 20.58
CA GLY A 128 1.25 -6.75 21.59
C GLY A 128 1.99 -8.04 21.22
N PHE A 129 1.85 -8.49 19.97
CA PHE A 129 2.49 -9.70 19.46
C PHE A 129 3.49 -9.32 18.36
N TRP A 130 4.75 -9.69 18.51
CA TRP A 130 5.78 -9.38 17.54
C TRP A 130 6.47 -10.67 17.07
N PRO A 131 5.95 -11.31 16.00
CA PRO A 131 6.40 -12.64 15.60
C PRO A 131 7.68 -12.64 14.75
N ILE A 132 8.21 -11.47 14.41
CA ILE A 132 9.41 -11.32 13.56
C ILE A 132 10.47 -10.48 14.24
N ASN A 133 11.66 -10.43 13.66
CA ASN A 133 12.74 -9.56 14.14
C ASN A 133 12.35 -8.08 14.03
N SER A 134 12.94 -7.24 14.87
CA SER A 134 12.75 -5.79 14.80
C SER A 134 13.08 -5.26 13.40
N SER A 135 12.28 -4.32 12.93
CA SER A 135 12.48 -3.64 11.65
C SER A 135 13.80 -2.86 11.66
N LEU A 136 14.43 -2.71 10.51
CA LEU A 136 15.61 -1.86 10.36
C LEU A 136 15.22 -0.38 10.40
N GLY A 137 14.06 -0.02 9.85
CA GLY A 137 13.46 1.30 9.95
C GLY A 137 12.59 1.46 11.20
N ILE A 138 11.89 2.59 11.31
CA ILE A 138 11.03 2.90 12.45
C ILE A 138 9.59 2.48 12.14
N GLU A 139 8.96 1.79 13.09
CA GLU A 139 7.53 1.47 13.04
C GLU A 139 6.73 2.61 13.66
N GLU A 140 6.04 3.35 12.83
CA GLU A 140 5.28 4.54 13.26
C GLU A 140 3.97 4.70 12.47
N MET A 141 3.11 5.59 12.93
CA MET A 141 2.00 6.09 12.11
C MET A 141 2.55 6.84 10.90
N TRP A 142 1.96 6.63 9.73
CA TRP A 142 2.29 7.40 8.53
C TRP A 142 1.63 8.78 8.63
N PRO A 143 2.40 9.87 8.67
CA PRO A 143 1.83 11.21 8.64
C PRO A 143 1.31 11.54 7.24
N GLY A 144 0.32 12.40 7.19
CA GLY A 144 -0.09 13.04 5.93
C GLY A 144 0.97 14.05 5.43
N PRO A 145 0.73 14.69 4.27
CA PRO A 145 1.56 15.77 3.78
C PRO A 145 1.71 16.88 4.81
N ILE A 146 2.94 17.42 4.96
CA ILE A 146 3.28 18.43 5.99
C ILE A 146 2.37 19.66 5.94
N ILE A 147 1.97 20.07 4.73
CA ILE A 147 1.09 21.25 4.54
C ILE A 147 -0.39 20.94 4.71
N GLY A 148 -0.76 19.70 5.06
CA GLY A 148 -2.12 19.30 5.35
C GLY A 148 -3.09 19.29 4.16
N ASN A 149 -2.59 19.29 2.92
CA ASN A 149 -3.40 19.38 1.71
C ASN A 149 -3.68 18.03 1.03
N GLY A 150 -3.39 16.91 1.70
CA GLY A 150 -3.54 15.56 1.12
C GLY A 150 -4.99 15.12 0.90
N THR A 151 -5.95 15.82 1.50
CA THR A 151 -7.39 15.57 1.35
C THR A 151 -8.13 16.77 0.76
N SER A 152 -7.41 17.71 0.14
CA SER A 152 -8.01 18.87 -0.52
C SER A 152 -8.58 18.47 -1.88
N PHE A 153 -9.82 18.91 -2.16
CA PHE A 153 -10.52 18.69 -3.43
C PHE A 153 -10.58 19.99 -4.26
N GLU A 154 -9.50 20.77 -4.26
CA GLU A 154 -9.39 21.97 -5.09
C GLU A 154 -9.32 21.61 -6.58
N ASN A 155 -9.71 22.54 -7.46
CA ASN A 155 -9.51 22.37 -8.89
C ASN A 155 -8.01 22.32 -9.18
N LEU A 156 -7.54 21.17 -9.65
CA LEU A 156 -6.14 20.89 -9.87
C LEU A 156 -5.72 21.19 -11.30
N ASP A 157 -4.48 21.61 -11.46
CA ASP A 157 -3.86 21.83 -12.77
C ASP A 157 -3.54 20.46 -13.41
N ASP A 158 -4.19 20.16 -14.54
CA ASP A 158 -3.99 18.93 -15.30
C ASP A 158 -2.54 18.74 -15.77
N LYS A 159 -1.84 19.84 -16.08
CA LYS A 159 -0.43 19.80 -16.49
C LYS A 159 0.46 19.40 -15.30
N LEU A 160 0.17 19.94 -14.12
CA LEU A 160 0.89 19.58 -12.91
C LEU A 160 0.64 18.11 -12.56
N SER A 161 -0.60 17.65 -12.64
CA SER A 161 -1.00 16.26 -12.41
C SER A 161 -0.25 15.29 -13.34
N ALA A 162 -0.21 15.60 -14.63
CA ALA A 162 0.54 14.81 -15.63
C ALA A 162 2.06 14.81 -15.36
N SER A 163 2.61 15.96 -15.02
CA SER A 163 4.05 16.09 -14.69
C SER A 163 4.42 15.29 -13.44
N SER A 164 3.59 15.35 -12.40
CA SER A 164 3.80 14.60 -11.16
C SER A 164 3.75 13.10 -11.39
N LEU A 165 2.81 12.64 -12.21
CA LEU A 165 2.72 11.23 -12.59
C LEU A 165 3.96 10.78 -13.38
N GLU A 166 4.35 11.53 -14.42
CA GLU A 166 5.52 11.17 -15.25
C GLU A 166 6.82 11.14 -14.42
N GLN A 167 6.98 12.08 -13.48
CA GLN A 167 8.12 12.05 -12.56
C GLN A 167 8.12 10.78 -11.70
N GLY A 168 6.97 10.40 -11.13
CA GLY A 168 6.81 9.18 -10.35
C GLY A 168 7.13 7.92 -11.15
N LEU A 169 6.61 7.82 -12.38
CA LEU A 169 6.84 6.68 -13.28
C LEU A 169 8.32 6.59 -13.70
N THR A 170 8.94 7.72 -14.01
CA THR A 170 10.36 7.77 -14.39
C THR A 170 11.26 7.34 -13.22
N MET A 171 10.95 7.79 -12.01
CA MET A 171 11.63 7.33 -10.80
C MET A 171 11.49 5.81 -10.64
N GLN A 172 10.29 5.26 -10.77
CA GLN A 172 10.06 3.81 -10.66
C GLN A 172 10.82 3.02 -11.72
N ARG A 173 10.85 3.49 -12.98
CA ARG A 173 11.67 2.88 -14.05
C ARG A 173 13.14 2.87 -13.66
N SER A 174 13.64 3.94 -13.03
CA SER A 174 15.04 3.99 -12.56
C SER A 174 15.35 2.93 -11.49
N LEU A 175 14.40 2.57 -10.63
CA LEU A 175 14.57 1.51 -9.63
C LEU A 175 14.78 0.12 -10.25
N ASN A 176 14.32 -0.10 -11.47
CA ASN A 176 14.44 -1.38 -12.17
C ASN A 176 15.84 -1.58 -12.81
N ILE A 177 16.65 -0.53 -12.92
CA ILE A 177 18.02 -0.64 -13.40
C ILE A 177 18.84 -1.38 -12.33
N LYS A 178 19.37 -2.55 -12.67
CA LYS A 178 20.27 -3.29 -11.77
C LYS A 178 21.63 -2.58 -11.72
N PRO A 179 22.13 -2.19 -10.55
CA PRO A 179 23.52 -1.79 -10.46
C PRO A 179 24.37 -3.02 -10.77
N GLU A 180 25.28 -2.91 -11.74
CA GLU A 180 26.27 -3.96 -12.00
C GLU A 180 27.11 -4.16 -10.73
N THR A 181 27.20 -5.40 -10.26
CA THR A 181 28.01 -5.77 -9.11
C THR A 181 28.93 -6.92 -9.51
N GLU A 182 30.21 -6.77 -9.21
CA GLU A 182 31.18 -7.83 -9.42
C GLU A 182 30.87 -9.04 -8.51
N PRO A 183 31.15 -10.25 -8.96
CA PRO A 183 31.09 -11.43 -8.10
C PRO A 183 31.95 -11.20 -6.84
N GLY A 184 31.37 -11.41 -5.67
CA GLY A 184 32.05 -11.19 -4.39
C GLY A 184 32.00 -9.75 -3.86
N ALA A 185 31.21 -8.85 -4.46
CA ALA A 185 31.02 -7.51 -3.94
C ALA A 185 30.50 -7.53 -2.49
N THR A 186 31.11 -6.72 -1.64
CA THR A 186 30.66 -6.55 -0.24
C THR A 186 29.38 -5.73 -0.16
N ASP A 187 28.65 -5.84 0.97
CA ASP A 187 27.48 -5.03 1.23
C ASP A 187 27.74 -3.53 1.09
N GLN A 188 28.90 -3.06 1.55
CA GLN A 188 29.29 -1.67 1.41
C GLN A 188 29.44 -1.26 -0.06
N MET A 189 30.07 -2.07 -0.88
CA MET A 189 30.22 -1.80 -2.33
C MET A 189 28.86 -1.74 -3.01
N ILE A 190 27.96 -2.67 -2.69
CA ILE A 190 26.58 -2.68 -3.22
C ILE A 190 25.83 -1.43 -2.76
N ARG A 191 25.94 -1.08 -1.49
CA ARG A 191 25.34 0.13 -0.92
C ARG A 191 25.79 1.40 -1.62
N GLU A 192 27.10 1.56 -1.83
CA GLU A 192 27.67 2.73 -2.52
C GLU A 192 27.15 2.83 -3.97
N LYS A 193 27.05 1.73 -4.68
CA LYS A 193 26.45 1.70 -6.02
C LYS A 193 24.97 2.09 -6.00
N LEU A 194 24.20 1.65 -5.01
CA LEU A 194 22.79 2.01 -4.85
C LEU A 194 22.59 3.50 -4.53
N ILE A 195 23.43 4.06 -3.66
CA ILE A 195 23.40 5.50 -3.32
C ILE A 195 23.75 6.37 -4.53
N ASN A 196 24.68 5.91 -5.38
CA ASN A 196 25.10 6.64 -6.57
C ASN A 196 24.29 6.30 -7.83
N HIS A 197 23.31 5.41 -7.71
CA HIS A 197 22.44 5.02 -8.81
C HIS A 197 21.58 6.20 -9.31
N PRO A 198 21.16 6.23 -10.59
CA PRO A 198 20.31 7.29 -11.15
C PRO A 198 19.05 7.64 -10.35
N GLN A 199 18.54 6.71 -9.55
CA GLN A 199 17.41 6.98 -8.65
C GLN A 199 17.63 8.20 -7.73
N LYS A 200 18.89 8.53 -7.39
CA LYS A 200 19.23 9.65 -6.49
C LYS A 200 18.67 11.00 -6.99
N ASP A 201 18.55 11.16 -8.31
CA ASP A 201 18.11 12.40 -8.92
C ASP A 201 16.61 12.66 -8.76
N TYR A 202 15.84 11.63 -8.35
CA TYR A 202 14.40 11.69 -8.14
C TYR A 202 14.00 11.85 -6.67
N TRP A 203 14.93 11.65 -5.73
CA TRP A 203 14.64 11.72 -4.31
C TRP A 203 15.04 13.05 -3.70
N HIS A 204 14.07 13.71 -3.07
CA HIS A 204 14.41 14.89 -2.28
C HIS A 204 15.31 14.49 -1.09
N PRO A 205 16.38 15.26 -0.75
CA PRO A 205 17.30 14.88 0.34
C PRO A 205 16.63 14.63 1.70
N LYS A 206 15.48 15.26 1.94
CA LYS A 206 14.69 15.13 3.17
C LYS A 206 13.49 14.22 3.01
N MET A 207 13.43 13.39 1.96
CA MET A 207 12.31 12.49 1.75
C MET A 207 12.17 11.50 2.91
N MET A 208 10.94 11.09 3.16
CA MET A 208 10.62 9.95 4.02
C MET A 208 10.08 8.83 3.15
N TRP A 209 10.56 7.63 3.37
CA TRP A 209 10.04 6.44 2.73
C TRP A 209 9.30 5.60 3.77
N TYR A 210 7.99 5.50 3.63
CA TYR A 210 7.12 4.80 4.55
C TYR A 210 6.96 3.35 4.12
N GLY A 211 7.83 2.48 4.63
CA GLY A 211 7.77 1.04 4.37
C GLY A 211 6.72 0.34 5.22
N PRO A 212 6.23 -0.83 4.77
CA PRO A 212 5.34 -1.67 5.58
C PRO A 212 6.07 -2.21 6.82
N CYS A 213 5.28 -2.71 7.78
CA CYS A 213 5.81 -3.34 8.98
C CYS A 213 6.75 -4.51 8.66
N GLY A 214 7.82 -4.60 9.41
CA GLY A 214 8.93 -5.52 9.16
C GLY A 214 10.09 -4.89 8.37
N ILE A 215 9.82 -3.85 7.57
CA ILE A 215 10.84 -3.01 6.93
C ILE A 215 10.97 -1.69 7.71
N GLY A 216 9.84 -1.03 7.97
CA GLY A 216 9.77 0.23 8.69
C GLY A 216 10.10 1.45 7.84
N THR A 217 9.95 2.63 8.44
CA THR A 217 10.19 3.93 7.81
C THR A 217 11.68 4.26 7.76
N GLY A 218 12.13 4.74 6.60
CA GLY A 218 13.49 5.21 6.36
C GLY A 218 13.54 6.69 6.00
N ARG A 219 14.65 7.38 6.37
CA ARG A 219 14.90 8.78 6.04
C ARG A 219 15.91 8.93 4.92
N GLY A 220 15.54 9.70 3.90
CA GLY A 220 16.41 9.99 2.76
C GLY A 220 16.78 8.75 1.95
N LEU A 221 17.58 8.94 0.90
CA LEU A 221 18.01 7.84 0.05
C LEU A 221 18.81 6.78 0.83
N ALA A 222 19.65 7.21 1.77
CA ALA A 222 20.44 6.28 2.58
C ALA A 222 19.53 5.34 3.40
N GLY A 223 18.52 5.89 4.10
CA GLY A 223 17.56 5.06 4.84
C GLY A 223 16.77 4.12 3.93
N PHE A 224 16.35 4.57 2.76
CA PHE A 224 15.69 3.71 1.77
C PHE A 224 16.60 2.56 1.29
N VAL A 225 17.86 2.87 1.02
CA VAL A 225 18.84 1.83 0.62
C VAL A 225 19.11 0.86 1.76
N ASP A 226 19.40 1.35 2.95
CA ASP A 226 19.85 0.54 4.08
C ASP A 226 18.73 -0.34 4.67
N HIS A 227 17.50 0.19 4.73
CA HIS A 227 16.38 -0.52 5.35
C HIS A 227 15.57 -1.35 4.36
N HIS A 228 15.60 -1.02 3.07
CA HIS A 228 14.80 -1.71 2.06
C HIS A 228 15.62 -2.31 0.92
N GLN A 229 16.32 -1.49 0.11
CA GLN A 229 16.88 -1.98 -1.14
C GLN A 229 18.00 -3.02 -0.95
N LEU A 230 18.92 -2.77 -0.04
CA LEU A 230 20.05 -3.68 0.20
C LEU A 230 19.59 -5.02 0.79
N PRO A 231 18.78 -5.07 1.87
CA PRO A 231 18.25 -6.31 2.41
C PRO A 231 17.41 -7.07 1.36
N PHE A 232 16.56 -6.35 0.63
CA PHE A 232 15.69 -6.94 -0.38
C PHE A 232 16.50 -7.61 -1.52
N ARG A 233 17.55 -6.97 -2.02
CA ARG A 233 18.42 -7.52 -3.06
C ARG A 233 19.23 -8.73 -2.58
N LYS A 234 19.60 -8.74 -1.30
CA LYS A 234 20.31 -9.89 -0.70
C LYS A 234 19.41 -11.11 -0.57
N THR A 235 18.15 -10.88 -0.22
CA THR A 235 17.16 -11.95 -0.01
C THR A 235 16.67 -12.53 -1.34
N PHE A 236 16.41 -11.66 -2.32
CA PHE A 236 15.82 -12.04 -3.60
C PHE A 236 16.82 -11.87 -4.75
N LYS A 237 17.86 -12.69 -4.77
CA LYS A 237 18.96 -12.63 -5.76
C LYS A 237 18.47 -12.94 -7.17
N ASP A 238 17.53 -13.86 -7.31
CA ASP A 238 17.02 -14.37 -8.59
C ASP A 238 15.74 -13.63 -9.02
N ARG A 239 15.58 -12.37 -8.58
CA ARG A 239 14.42 -11.57 -8.94
C ARG A 239 14.41 -11.27 -10.43
N ASP A 240 13.39 -11.74 -11.13
CA ASP A 240 13.08 -11.33 -12.48
C ASP A 240 12.37 -9.98 -12.51
N TYR A 241 12.88 -9.06 -13.34
CA TYR A 241 12.27 -7.75 -13.55
C TYR A 241 11.21 -7.82 -14.65
N TRP A 242 10.24 -8.67 -14.48
CA TRP A 242 9.10 -8.67 -15.36
C TRP A 242 8.20 -7.51 -14.94
N THR A 243 8.14 -6.52 -15.79
CA THR A 243 7.17 -5.43 -15.62
C THR A 243 5.82 -5.95 -16.05
N ILE A 244 5.00 -6.39 -15.12
CA ILE A 244 3.60 -6.80 -15.40
C ILE A 244 2.76 -5.56 -15.75
N GLY A 245 3.27 -4.37 -15.45
CA GLY A 245 2.59 -3.09 -15.63
C GLY A 245 1.81 -2.67 -14.39
N HIS A 246 1.33 -1.46 -14.44
CA HIS A 246 0.49 -0.93 -13.39
C HIS A 246 -0.98 -1.25 -13.66
N TYR A 247 -1.69 -1.61 -12.61
CA TYR A 247 -3.15 -1.69 -12.60
C TYR A 247 -3.76 -0.30 -12.70
N VAL A 248 -3.13 0.70 -12.09
CA VAL A 248 -3.51 2.10 -12.07
C VAL A 248 -2.28 3.00 -12.08
N GLU A 249 -2.38 4.09 -12.83
CA GLU A 249 -1.43 5.20 -12.87
C GLU A 249 -2.23 6.50 -12.89
N ILE A 250 -2.22 7.27 -11.81
CA ILE A 250 -2.95 8.53 -11.71
C ILE A 250 -2.08 9.63 -11.10
N GLY A 251 -2.29 10.85 -11.59
CA GLY A 251 -1.71 12.08 -11.04
C GLY A 251 -2.82 13.02 -10.60
N ASP A 252 -2.59 13.73 -9.49
CA ASP A 252 -3.53 14.66 -8.88
C ASP A 252 -2.77 15.82 -8.23
N GLY A 253 -2.62 16.93 -8.96
CA GLY A 253 -1.79 18.05 -8.56
C GLY A 253 -0.34 17.65 -8.36
N LYS A 254 0.18 17.80 -7.14
CA LYS A 254 1.56 17.46 -6.76
C LYS A 254 1.74 16.00 -6.38
N TYR A 255 0.68 15.21 -6.41
CA TYR A 255 0.67 13.82 -6.00
C TYR A 255 0.53 12.90 -7.19
N SER A 256 1.04 11.70 -7.04
CA SER A 256 0.80 10.59 -7.97
C SER A 256 0.61 9.29 -7.19
N ALA A 257 -0.20 8.41 -7.73
CA ALA A 257 -0.38 7.07 -7.21
C ALA A 257 -0.27 6.05 -8.33
N THR A 258 0.38 4.95 -8.01
CA THR A 258 0.42 3.76 -8.86
C THR A 258 0.06 2.54 -8.02
N SER A 259 -0.63 1.59 -8.63
CA SER A 259 -0.92 0.28 -8.05
C SER A 259 -0.62 -0.79 -9.07
N GLY A 260 -0.06 -1.89 -8.62
CA GLY A 260 0.30 -3.03 -9.47
C GLY A 260 1.55 -3.73 -9.00
N TRP A 261 1.93 -4.78 -9.71
CA TRP A 261 3.15 -5.54 -9.45
C TRP A 261 4.22 -5.16 -10.46
N HIS A 262 5.32 -4.58 -9.98
CA HIS A 262 6.43 -4.15 -10.82
C HIS A 262 7.44 -5.26 -11.10
N SER A 263 7.41 -6.30 -10.29
CA SER A 263 8.37 -7.39 -10.42
C SER A 263 7.81 -8.69 -9.86
N ILE A 264 8.30 -9.77 -10.40
CA ILE A 264 8.03 -11.10 -9.92
C ILE A 264 9.21 -11.52 -9.06
N VAL A 265 8.91 -12.06 -7.90
CA VAL A 265 9.90 -12.64 -7.00
C VAL A 265 9.63 -14.11 -6.90
N THR A 266 10.61 -14.93 -7.26
CA THR A 266 10.58 -16.37 -7.03
C THR A 266 11.31 -16.72 -5.74
N LYS A 267 10.89 -17.78 -5.08
CA LYS A 267 11.64 -18.35 -3.97
C LYS A 267 12.95 -18.88 -4.51
N HIS A 268 14.08 -18.54 -3.86
CA HIS A 268 15.40 -18.99 -4.28
C HIS A 268 15.44 -20.51 -4.47
N GLY A 269 15.87 -20.95 -5.67
CA GLY A 269 15.95 -22.38 -6.02
C GLY A 269 14.61 -23.09 -6.27
N SER A 270 13.49 -22.39 -6.29
CA SER A 270 12.18 -22.94 -6.65
C SER A 270 11.61 -22.25 -7.89
N LYS A 271 10.68 -22.93 -8.58
CA LYS A 271 9.85 -22.32 -9.63
C LYS A 271 8.53 -21.75 -9.05
N GLU A 272 8.36 -21.77 -7.75
CA GLU A 272 7.16 -21.26 -7.08
C GLU A 272 7.18 -19.74 -7.04
N TRP A 273 6.08 -19.16 -7.39
CA TRP A 273 5.83 -17.74 -7.33
C TRP A 273 5.57 -17.30 -5.89
N LEU A 274 6.24 -16.24 -5.46
CA LEU A 274 5.95 -15.59 -4.17
C LEU A 274 5.06 -14.34 -4.33
N GLY A 275 4.45 -14.16 -5.49
CA GLY A 275 3.62 -12.99 -5.78
C GLY A 275 2.35 -13.34 -6.54
N TYR A 276 1.35 -12.49 -6.38
CA TYR A 276 0.08 -12.57 -7.09
C TYR A 276 0.23 -12.15 -8.55
N ASN A 277 -0.28 -12.95 -9.49
CA ASN A 277 -0.37 -12.59 -10.90
C ASN A 277 -1.72 -11.91 -11.17
N PRO A 278 -1.78 -10.58 -11.36
CA PRO A 278 -3.05 -9.88 -11.57
C PRO A 278 -3.70 -10.18 -12.92
N THR A 279 -3.01 -10.83 -13.85
CA THR A 279 -3.55 -11.12 -15.20
C THR A 279 -4.32 -12.40 -15.29
N GLY A 280 -4.32 -13.25 -14.26
CA GLY A 280 -5.11 -14.48 -14.22
C GLY A 280 -4.72 -15.55 -15.26
N ASN A 281 -3.65 -15.34 -16.01
CA ASN A 281 -3.12 -16.34 -16.94
C ASN A 281 -2.10 -17.19 -16.20
N SER A 282 -2.51 -18.41 -15.90
CA SER A 282 -1.67 -19.50 -15.37
C SER A 282 -0.67 -19.99 -16.41
#